data_f2cc0b2701fd749f86105dfe7b7f9407
#
_entry.id   f2cc0b2701fd749f86105dfe7b7f9407
#
_cell.length_a   1.000
_cell.length_b   1.000
_cell.length_c   1.000
_cell.angle_alpha   90.00
_cell.angle_beta   90.00
_cell.angle_gamma   90.00
#
_symmetry.space_group_name_H-M   'P 1'
#
loop_
_entity.id
_entity.type
_entity.pdbx_description
1 polymer ?
#
loop_
_entity_poly.entity_id
_entity_poly.type
_entity_poly.pdbx_seq_one_letter_code
_entity_poly.pdbx_strand_id
1 'polypeptide(L)'
;MSAIAVTLGPGLMGSLLVGVSFAKGLATSLGIPFIEANHLQGHILAHFIQTKDDEHKIPPYPFLCLLVSGGNSQIVKVNAYNKLEILGQTIDDAAGEAMDKCSKVMGFGYPGGPIIDKLARQGNPDAYKFAKPNISGLDYSFSGLKTSFLYFLRDQIKTNPDFIEQNKEDLAASLERTIVDILMKKLDRAVKETGIKHVALSGGVSANTGLRNAFKERAEKKGWDIYIPRFSYTTDNAAMIAITGYFKYLDKDFCSIDKPAYSRTTL
;
A
#
# COMPACT_ATOMS: atom_id res chain seq x y z
N MET A 1 26.30 17.08 -2.35
CA MET A 1 24.82 17.00 -2.19
C MET A 1 24.22 18.09 -3.04
N SER A 2 23.25 17.76 -3.94
CA SER A 2 22.76 18.70 -4.96
C SER A 2 21.37 19.26 -4.62
N ALA A 3 20.59 18.60 -3.77
CA ALA A 3 19.28 19.02 -3.30
C ALA A 3 18.88 18.26 -2.03
N ILE A 4 17.87 18.72 -1.32
CA ILE A 4 17.23 18.04 -0.20
C ILE A 4 15.80 17.68 -0.61
N ALA A 5 15.50 16.39 -0.66
CA ALA A 5 14.13 15.90 -0.86
C ALA A 5 13.55 15.41 0.47
N VAL A 6 12.32 15.80 0.76
CA VAL A 6 11.64 15.41 1.99
C VAL A 6 10.15 15.19 1.75
N THR A 7 9.56 14.27 2.51
CA THR A 7 8.11 14.09 2.52
C THR A 7 7.43 15.31 3.15
N LEU A 8 6.72 16.11 2.35
CA LEU A 8 5.79 17.13 2.88
C LEU A 8 4.44 16.54 3.27
N GLY A 9 4.09 15.39 2.72
CA GLY A 9 2.85 14.66 2.99
C GLY A 9 2.52 13.62 1.93
N PRO A 10 1.40 12.90 2.11
CA PRO A 10 0.61 12.83 3.34
C PRO A 10 1.30 12.07 4.46
N GLY A 11 0.86 12.28 5.73
CA GLY A 11 1.41 11.56 6.88
C GLY A 11 0.99 12.15 8.23
N LEU A 12 1.51 11.58 9.30
CA LEU A 12 1.30 12.07 10.66
C LEU A 12 1.98 13.44 10.85
N MET A 13 1.18 14.46 11.14
CA MET A 13 1.65 15.87 11.18
C MET A 13 2.86 16.05 12.10
N GLY A 14 2.88 15.44 13.29
CA GLY A 14 4.00 15.55 14.21
C GLY A 14 5.31 15.04 13.61
N SER A 15 5.29 13.86 12.96
CA SER A 15 6.47 13.28 12.29
C SER A 15 6.91 14.12 11.09
N LEU A 16 5.94 14.60 10.30
CA LEU A 16 6.22 15.46 9.16
C LEU A 16 6.89 16.76 9.57
N LEU A 17 6.40 17.43 10.62
CA LEU A 17 6.97 18.69 11.11
C LEU A 17 8.42 18.54 11.51
N VAL A 18 8.80 17.45 12.18
CA VAL A 18 10.18 17.18 12.56
C VAL A 18 11.08 17.03 11.33
N GLY A 19 10.70 16.15 10.40
CA GLY A 19 11.48 15.87 9.18
C GLY A 19 11.57 17.10 8.27
N VAL A 20 10.46 17.81 8.07
CA VAL A 20 10.39 19.00 7.22
C VAL A 20 11.19 20.16 7.80
N SER A 21 11.11 20.41 9.11
CA SER A 21 11.90 21.46 9.75
C SER A 21 13.41 21.20 9.65
N PHE A 22 13.82 19.95 9.87
CA PHE A 22 15.24 19.55 9.69
C PHE A 22 15.68 19.75 8.23
N ALA A 23 14.89 19.26 7.25
CA ALA A 23 15.22 19.36 5.84
C ALA A 23 15.29 20.81 5.35
N LYS A 24 14.39 21.67 5.80
CA LYS A 24 14.39 23.10 5.51
C LYS A 24 15.65 23.79 6.07
N GLY A 25 15.96 23.53 7.33
CA GLY A 25 17.18 24.06 7.97
C GLY A 25 18.44 23.65 7.22
N LEU A 26 18.54 22.37 6.83
CA LEU A 26 19.68 21.85 6.07
C LEU A 26 19.78 22.47 4.67
N ALA A 27 18.67 22.54 3.92
CA ALA A 27 18.66 23.15 2.59
C ALA A 27 19.05 24.62 2.63
N THR A 28 18.56 25.38 3.61
CA THR A 28 18.91 26.79 3.83
C THR A 28 20.39 26.97 4.17
N SER A 29 20.90 26.15 5.09
CA SER A 29 22.30 26.24 5.52
C SER A 29 23.29 25.91 4.40
N LEU A 30 22.93 24.99 3.51
CA LEU A 30 23.77 24.58 2.39
C LEU A 30 23.55 25.41 1.12
N GLY A 31 22.53 26.26 1.08
CA GLY A 31 22.17 27.05 -0.10
C GLY A 31 21.79 26.18 -1.30
N ILE A 32 21.14 25.02 -1.09
CA ILE A 32 20.78 24.07 -2.14
C ILE A 32 19.25 23.92 -2.27
N PRO A 33 18.74 23.49 -3.44
CA PRO A 33 17.32 23.33 -3.69
C PRO A 33 16.61 22.43 -2.68
N PHE A 34 15.37 22.80 -2.35
CA PHE A 34 14.46 22.06 -1.52
C PHE A 34 13.37 21.42 -2.41
N ILE A 35 13.12 20.13 -2.24
CA ILE A 35 12.21 19.35 -3.08
C ILE A 35 11.16 18.67 -2.20
N GLU A 36 9.91 18.92 -2.52
CA GLU A 36 8.77 18.19 -1.97
C GLU A 36 8.67 16.80 -2.61
N ALA A 37 8.61 15.77 -1.80
CA ALA A 37 8.22 14.43 -2.23
C ALA A 37 6.85 14.06 -1.65
N ASN A 38 5.94 13.59 -2.50
CA ASN A 38 4.69 13.00 -2.06
C ASN A 38 4.95 11.55 -1.61
N HIS A 39 4.51 11.19 -0.41
CA HIS A 39 4.73 9.88 0.19
C HIS A 39 4.18 8.72 -0.65
N LEU A 40 2.96 8.87 -1.18
CA LEU A 40 2.30 7.84 -1.98
C LEU A 40 2.98 7.66 -3.34
N GLN A 41 3.40 8.77 -3.95
CA GLN A 41 4.22 8.76 -5.16
C GLN A 41 5.56 8.06 -4.90
N GLY A 42 6.16 8.27 -3.73
CA GLY A 42 7.38 7.60 -3.31
C GLY A 42 7.26 6.08 -3.35
N HIS A 43 6.18 5.52 -2.81
CA HIS A 43 5.92 4.08 -2.89
C HIS A 43 5.81 3.56 -4.33
N ILE A 44 5.18 4.31 -5.23
CA ILE A 44 5.06 3.94 -6.65
C ILE A 44 6.42 4.01 -7.34
N LEU A 45 7.15 5.10 -7.12
CA LEU A 45 8.45 5.33 -7.76
C LEU A 45 9.59 4.48 -7.18
N ALA A 46 9.37 3.79 -6.05
CA ALA A 46 10.32 2.82 -5.51
C ALA A 46 10.70 1.72 -6.51
N HIS A 47 9.84 1.42 -7.50
CA HIS A 47 10.15 0.50 -8.60
C HIS A 47 11.28 0.98 -9.53
N PHE A 48 11.64 2.25 -9.48
CA PHE A 48 12.71 2.83 -10.29
C PHE A 48 14.07 2.90 -9.57
N ILE A 49 14.12 2.45 -8.30
CA ILE A 49 15.37 2.39 -7.55
C ILE A 49 16.23 1.24 -8.10
N GLN A 50 17.36 1.57 -8.68
CA GLN A 50 18.34 0.61 -9.14
C GLN A 50 19.60 0.67 -8.29
N THR A 51 20.21 -0.46 -8.02
CA THR A 51 21.52 -0.59 -7.38
C THR A 51 22.47 -1.37 -8.30
N LYS A 52 23.77 -1.26 -8.09
CA LYS A 52 24.76 -1.95 -8.91
C LYS A 52 24.55 -3.47 -8.99
N ASP A 53 23.93 -4.04 -7.96
CA ASP A 53 23.70 -5.49 -7.84
C ASP A 53 22.24 -5.86 -8.11
N ASP A 54 21.47 -4.99 -8.76
CA ASP A 54 20.03 -5.13 -8.92
C ASP A 54 19.60 -4.97 -10.37
N GLU A 55 19.36 -6.10 -11.02
CA GLU A 55 18.84 -6.18 -12.40
C GLU A 55 17.30 -6.33 -12.44
N HIS A 56 16.55 -5.84 -11.44
CA HIS A 56 15.11 -5.95 -11.48
C HIS A 56 14.51 -5.14 -12.64
N LYS A 57 13.42 -5.66 -13.19
CA LYS A 57 12.70 -4.99 -14.26
C LYS A 57 11.99 -3.74 -13.77
N ILE A 58 12.18 -2.64 -14.48
CA ILE A 58 11.46 -1.38 -14.26
C ILE A 58 10.17 -1.41 -15.07
N PRO A 59 9.00 -1.02 -14.48
CA PRO A 59 7.76 -0.93 -15.24
C PRO A 59 7.84 0.15 -16.32
N PRO A 60 7.52 -0.17 -17.59
CA PRO A 60 7.41 0.84 -18.63
C PRO A 60 6.13 1.64 -18.49
N TYR A 61 6.14 2.89 -18.86
CA TYR A 61 4.92 3.71 -18.91
C TYR A 61 4.09 3.40 -20.17
N PRO A 62 2.74 3.41 -20.10
CA PRO A 62 1.96 3.45 -18.87
C PRO A 62 1.88 2.09 -18.17
N PHE A 63 1.78 2.10 -16.83
CA PHE A 63 1.50 0.90 -16.05
C PHE A 63 0.42 1.15 -15.01
N LEU A 64 -0.21 0.07 -14.51
CA LEU A 64 -1.11 0.12 -13.36
C LEU A 64 -0.34 -0.19 -12.09
N CYS A 65 -0.59 0.55 -11.03
CA CYS A 65 -0.04 0.28 -9.71
C CYS A 65 -1.15 0.01 -8.70
N LEU A 66 -1.15 -1.16 -8.10
CA LEU A 66 -1.94 -1.44 -6.90
C LEU A 66 -1.15 -0.96 -5.69
N LEU A 67 -1.50 0.23 -5.20
CA LEU A 67 -0.89 0.85 -4.03
C LEU A 67 -1.70 0.52 -2.79
N VAL A 68 -1.15 -0.31 -1.89
CA VAL A 68 -1.82 -0.79 -0.68
C VAL A 68 -0.94 -0.59 0.55
N SER A 69 -1.40 0.20 1.50
CA SER A 69 -0.71 0.52 2.75
C SER A 69 -1.66 0.47 3.96
N GLY A 70 -1.16 0.86 5.13
CA GLY A 70 -1.98 1.03 6.33
C GLY A 70 -3.13 2.01 6.15
N GLY A 71 -2.90 3.13 5.45
CA GLY A 71 -3.89 4.21 5.28
C GLY A 71 -4.41 4.38 3.85
N ASN A 72 -3.92 3.62 2.87
CA ASN A 72 -4.30 3.80 1.47
C ASN A 72 -4.51 2.46 0.76
N SER A 73 -5.55 2.40 -0.08
CA SER A 73 -5.80 1.31 -1.02
C SER A 73 -6.28 1.93 -2.31
N GLN A 74 -5.42 1.95 -3.34
CA GLN A 74 -5.67 2.64 -4.60
C GLN A 74 -5.21 1.82 -5.79
N ILE A 75 -5.90 1.97 -6.93
CA ILE A 75 -5.42 1.59 -8.25
C ILE A 75 -5.04 2.87 -8.97
N VAL A 76 -3.77 3.00 -9.29
CA VAL A 76 -3.20 4.18 -9.94
C VAL A 76 -2.70 3.81 -11.33
N LYS A 77 -3.13 4.55 -12.34
CA LYS A 77 -2.52 4.51 -13.67
C LYS A 77 -1.38 5.52 -13.71
N VAL A 78 -0.20 5.01 -13.99
CA VAL A 78 1.04 5.79 -14.02
C VAL A 78 1.42 6.03 -15.47
N ASN A 79 1.17 7.23 -15.96
CA ASN A 79 1.49 7.62 -17.35
C ASN A 79 2.92 8.20 -17.48
N ALA A 80 3.43 8.79 -16.41
CA ALA A 80 4.80 9.25 -16.22
C ALA A 80 5.04 9.43 -14.72
N TYR A 81 6.29 9.66 -14.29
CA TYR A 81 6.58 9.81 -12.85
C TYR A 81 5.77 10.95 -12.19
N ASN A 82 5.40 11.99 -12.95
CA ASN A 82 4.61 13.15 -12.52
C ASN A 82 3.17 13.18 -13.05
N LYS A 83 2.72 12.09 -13.73
CA LYS A 83 1.36 11.97 -14.29
C LYS A 83 0.70 10.71 -13.78
N LEU A 84 0.13 10.81 -12.58
CA LEU A 84 -0.57 9.74 -11.89
C LEU A 84 -2.08 10.01 -11.92
N GLU A 85 -2.86 8.98 -12.22
CA GLU A 85 -4.32 9.02 -12.32
C GLU A 85 -4.90 7.95 -11.41
N ILE A 86 -5.66 8.33 -10.40
CA ILE A 86 -6.35 7.39 -9.51
C ILE A 86 -7.57 6.87 -10.25
N LEU A 87 -7.60 5.57 -10.56
CA LEU A 87 -8.72 4.90 -11.21
C LEU A 87 -9.75 4.39 -10.20
N GLY A 88 -9.32 4.06 -9.00
CA GLY A 88 -10.18 3.62 -7.90
C GLY A 88 -9.44 3.68 -6.58
N GLN A 89 -10.17 3.88 -5.50
CA GLN A 89 -9.61 4.00 -4.15
C GLN A 89 -10.58 3.49 -3.10
N THR A 90 -10.10 3.28 -1.88
CA THR A 90 -11.01 2.99 -0.78
C THR A 90 -11.88 4.19 -0.44
N ILE A 91 -13.16 3.93 -0.18
CA ILE A 91 -14.13 4.95 0.26
C ILE A 91 -14.28 5.00 1.80
N ASP A 92 -13.63 4.07 2.48
CA ASP A 92 -13.66 3.95 3.94
C ASP A 92 -12.29 3.49 4.47
N ASP A 93 -12.22 2.40 5.22
CA ASP A 93 -10.95 1.85 5.73
C ASP A 93 -10.04 1.41 4.56
N ALA A 94 -8.72 1.54 4.74
CA ALA A 94 -7.76 0.89 3.85
C ALA A 94 -7.61 -0.60 4.19
N ALA A 95 -7.06 -1.39 3.25
CA ALA A 95 -6.86 -2.83 3.47
C ALA A 95 -5.96 -3.14 4.67
N GLY A 96 -4.86 -2.38 4.84
CA GLY A 96 -3.98 -2.54 6.01
C GLY A 96 -4.67 -2.16 7.31
N GLU A 97 -5.43 -1.07 7.32
CA GLU A 97 -6.25 -0.66 8.48
C GLU A 97 -7.31 -1.71 8.82
N ALA A 98 -7.93 -2.35 7.82
CA ALA A 98 -8.88 -3.44 8.04
C ALA A 98 -8.19 -4.66 8.69
N MET A 99 -6.97 -5.01 8.23
CA MET A 99 -6.16 -6.05 8.87
C MET A 99 -5.85 -5.71 10.33
N ASP A 100 -5.40 -4.49 10.62
CA ASP A 100 -5.07 -4.03 11.97
C ASP A 100 -6.29 -4.08 12.90
N LYS A 101 -7.44 -3.59 12.42
CA LYS A 101 -8.70 -3.60 13.17
C LYS A 101 -9.18 -5.02 13.47
N CYS A 102 -9.10 -5.94 12.51
CA CYS A 102 -9.49 -7.33 12.70
C CYS A 102 -8.50 -8.08 13.62
N SER A 103 -7.20 -7.84 13.50
CA SER A 103 -6.18 -8.34 14.41
C SER A 103 -6.47 -7.92 15.86
N LYS A 104 -6.81 -6.66 16.08
CA LYS A 104 -7.21 -6.14 17.40
C LYS A 104 -8.46 -6.82 17.95
N VAL A 105 -9.45 -7.12 17.09
CA VAL A 105 -10.67 -7.85 17.49
C VAL A 105 -10.36 -9.28 17.91
N MET A 106 -9.33 -9.91 17.30
CA MET A 106 -8.82 -11.24 17.70
C MET A 106 -7.99 -11.20 19.00
N GLY A 107 -7.74 -10.02 19.57
CA GLY A 107 -6.90 -9.87 20.77
C GLY A 107 -5.40 -9.80 20.47
N PHE A 108 -5.00 -9.66 19.21
CA PHE A 108 -3.58 -9.55 18.81
C PHE A 108 -3.09 -8.10 18.82
N GLY A 109 -1.75 -7.96 18.84
CA GLY A 109 -1.08 -6.66 18.90
C GLY A 109 -1.12 -5.85 17.60
N TYR A 110 -0.39 -4.78 17.61
CA TYR A 110 -0.17 -3.87 16.48
C TYR A 110 1.33 -3.86 16.11
N PRO A 111 1.69 -3.82 14.82
CA PRO A 111 0.82 -3.82 13.63
C PRO A 111 0.20 -5.20 13.36
N GLY A 112 -1.10 -5.22 12.99
CA GLY A 112 -1.87 -6.45 12.78
C GLY A 112 -1.54 -7.16 11.47
N GLY A 113 -1.21 -6.41 10.40
CA GLY A 113 -0.92 -6.96 9.09
C GLY A 113 0.13 -8.09 9.10
N PRO A 114 1.34 -7.90 9.67
CA PRO A 114 2.36 -8.94 9.78
C PRO A 114 1.91 -10.14 10.64
N ILE A 115 1.08 -9.93 11.67
CA ILE A 115 0.55 -11.00 12.53
C ILE A 115 -0.42 -11.87 11.72
N ILE A 116 -1.36 -11.23 11.02
CA ILE A 116 -2.33 -11.92 10.14
C ILE A 116 -1.58 -12.71 9.05
N ASP A 117 -0.60 -12.12 8.35
CA ASP A 117 0.19 -12.81 7.33
C ASP A 117 0.92 -14.05 7.89
N LYS A 118 1.50 -13.93 9.09
CA LYS A 118 2.21 -15.06 9.73
C LYS A 118 1.25 -16.21 10.08
N LEU A 119 0.10 -15.91 10.65
CA LEU A 119 -0.91 -16.92 11.02
C LEU A 119 -1.56 -17.53 9.78
N ALA A 120 -1.90 -16.71 8.78
CA ALA A 120 -2.57 -17.13 7.55
C ALA A 120 -1.79 -18.21 6.78
N ARG A 121 -0.47 -18.19 6.85
CA ARG A 121 0.38 -19.21 6.20
C ARG A 121 0.17 -20.63 6.75
N GLN A 122 -0.42 -20.78 7.92
CA GLN A 122 -0.62 -22.06 8.60
C GLN A 122 -2.08 -22.49 8.60
N GLY A 123 -3.00 -21.59 8.20
CA GLY A 123 -4.43 -21.81 8.25
C GLY A 123 -5.05 -22.18 6.90
N ASN A 124 -6.30 -22.61 6.96
CA ASN A 124 -7.14 -22.87 5.79
C ASN A 124 -7.86 -21.57 5.36
N PRO A 125 -7.57 -21.01 4.17
CA PRO A 125 -8.20 -19.80 3.70
C PRO A 125 -9.70 -19.92 3.36
N ASP A 126 -10.19 -21.14 3.25
CA ASP A 126 -11.59 -21.44 2.91
C ASP A 126 -12.43 -21.90 4.13
N ALA A 127 -11.84 -21.88 5.35
CA ALA A 127 -12.52 -22.30 6.58
C ALA A 127 -13.72 -21.41 6.93
N TYR A 128 -13.58 -20.10 6.72
CA TYR A 128 -14.65 -19.12 7.04
C TYR A 128 -14.90 -18.18 5.86
N LYS A 129 -16.16 -17.71 5.76
CA LYS A 129 -16.56 -16.75 4.72
C LYS A 129 -16.96 -15.42 5.36
N PHE A 130 -16.31 -14.35 4.93
CA PHE A 130 -16.62 -12.99 5.39
C PHE A 130 -17.24 -12.17 4.26
N ALA A 131 -17.94 -11.08 4.65
CA ALA A 131 -18.61 -10.22 3.68
C ALA A 131 -17.59 -9.55 2.74
N LYS A 132 -17.92 -9.56 1.45
CA LYS A 132 -17.19 -8.85 0.42
C LYS A 132 -18.08 -7.71 -0.08
N PRO A 133 -17.84 -6.46 0.33
CA PRO A 133 -18.63 -5.33 -0.14
C PRO A 133 -18.66 -5.25 -1.67
N ASN A 134 -19.83 -5.00 -2.24
CA ASN A 134 -19.97 -4.84 -3.68
C ASN A 134 -20.14 -3.35 -4.02
N ILE A 135 -19.01 -2.66 -4.19
CA ILE A 135 -18.95 -1.24 -4.56
C ILE A 135 -18.87 -1.14 -6.09
N SER A 136 -19.56 -0.14 -6.65
CA SER A 136 -19.50 0.13 -8.09
C SER A 136 -18.11 0.59 -8.55
N GLY A 137 -17.84 0.54 -9.84
CA GLY A 137 -16.57 1.00 -10.40
C GLY A 137 -15.36 0.24 -9.86
N LEU A 138 -14.26 0.95 -9.72
CA LEU A 138 -12.96 0.44 -9.26
C LEU A 138 -12.69 0.74 -7.77
N ASP A 139 -13.60 1.41 -7.08
CA ASP A 139 -13.45 1.75 -5.67
C ASP A 139 -13.54 0.52 -4.75
N TYR A 140 -12.94 0.62 -3.58
CA TYR A 140 -12.92 -0.39 -2.53
C TYR A 140 -13.77 0.02 -1.33
N SER A 141 -14.19 -0.97 -0.53
CA SER A 141 -14.69 -0.78 0.83
C SER A 141 -14.27 -1.95 1.70
N PHE A 142 -13.82 -1.69 2.91
CA PHE A 142 -13.41 -2.71 3.89
C PHE A 142 -14.15 -2.59 5.23
N SER A 143 -14.91 -1.51 5.49
CA SER A 143 -15.62 -1.32 6.76
C SER A 143 -16.66 -2.40 7.03
N GLY A 144 -17.37 -2.87 5.98
CA GLY A 144 -18.33 -3.97 6.09
C GLY A 144 -17.67 -5.31 6.44
N LEU A 145 -16.44 -5.55 6.01
CA LEU A 145 -15.66 -6.73 6.36
C LEU A 145 -15.36 -6.78 7.86
N LYS A 146 -14.85 -5.68 8.43
CA LYS A 146 -14.61 -5.57 9.88
C LYS A 146 -15.85 -5.90 10.69
N THR A 147 -16.98 -5.33 10.31
CA THR A 147 -18.25 -5.53 11.03
C THR A 147 -18.72 -7.00 10.95
N SER A 148 -18.64 -7.61 9.76
CA SER A 148 -18.95 -9.02 9.54
C SER A 148 -18.04 -9.93 10.37
N PHE A 149 -16.75 -9.65 10.41
CA PHE A 149 -15.76 -10.38 11.18
C PHE A 149 -16.02 -10.29 12.69
N LEU A 150 -16.28 -9.08 13.20
CA LEU A 150 -16.58 -8.83 14.60
C LEU A 150 -17.84 -9.59 15.06
N TYR A 151 -18.92 -9.53 14.29
CA TYR A 151 -20.16 -10.22 14.66
C TYR A 151 -19.99 -11.73 14.60
N PHE A 152 -19.30 -12.24 13.60
CA PHE A 152 -18.97 -13.66 13.51
C PHE A 152 -18.22 -14.13 14.77
N LEU A 153 -17.14 -13.46 15.16
CA LEU A 153 -16.36 -13.83 16.34
C LEU A 153 -17.21 -13.74 17.62
N ARG A 154 -17.98 -12.67 17.78
CA ARG A 154 -18.86 -12.49 18.94
C ARG A 154 -19.85 -13.65 19.10
N ASP A 155 -20.40 -14.13 18.00
CA ASP A 155 -21.39 -15.22 18.06
C ASP A 155 -20.70 -16.58 18.33
N GLN A 156 -19.50 -16.82 17.82
CA GLN A 156 -18.73 -18.03 18.11
C GLN A 156 -18.27 -18.08 19.59
N ILE A 157 -17.79 -16.98 20.15
CA ILE A 157 -17.30 -16.89 21.53
C ILE A 157 -18.43 -17.15 22.54
N LYS A 158 -19.69 -16.86 22.22
CA LYS A 158 -20.83 -17.18 23.11
C LYS A 158 -20.95 -18.68 23.42
N THR A 159 -20.59 -19.53 22.44
CA THR A 159 -20.70 -20.98 22.55
C THR A 159 -19.36 -21.63 22.89
N ASN A 160 -18.25 -21.03 22.47
CA ASN A 160 -16.89 -21.50 22.73
C ASN A 160 -15.98 -20.29 23.08
N PRO A 161 -15.73 -20.02 24.37
CA PRO A 161 -14.87 -18.91 24.80
C PRO A 161 -13.45 -18.95 24.21
N ASP A 162 -12.92 -20.14 23.95
CA ASP A 162 -11.57 -20.35 23.41
C ASP A 162 -11.53 -20.39 21.86
N PHE A 163 -12.63 -20.07 21.19
CA PHE A 163 -12.78 -20.19 19.75
C PHE A 163 -11.67 -19.49 18.96
N ILE A 164 -11.31 -18.28 19.34
CA ILE A 164 -10.27 -17.51 18.63
C ILE A 164 -8.92 -18.22 18.73
N GLU A 165 -8.51 -18.64 19.93
CA GLU A 165 -7.22 -19.30 20.11
C GLU A 165 -7.14 -20.64 19.37
N GLN A 166 -8.23 -21.40 19.36
CA GLN A 166 -8.32 -22.69 18.65
C GLN A 166 -8.35 -22.57 17.13
N ASN A 167 -8.71 -21.40 16.58
CA ASN A 167 -8.95 -21.21 15.15
C ASN A 167 -8.21 -20.00 14.57
N LYS A 168 -7.21 -19.46 15.27
CA LYS A 168 -6.54 -18.21 14.89
C LYS A 168 -5.89 -18.26 13.51
N GLU A 169 -5.31 -19.39 13.13
CA GLU A 169 -4.68 -19.58 11.83
C GLU A 169 -5.73 -19.56 10.72
N ASP A 170 -6.82 -20.27 10.87
CA ASP A 170 -7.91 -20.36 9.89
C ASP A 170 -8.67 -19.03 9.78
N LEU A 171 -8.88 -18.34 10.90
CA LEU A 171 -9.47 -17.00 10.93
C LEU A 171 -8.60 -16.00 10.17
N ALA A 172 -7.29 -16.01 10.44
CA ALA A 172 -6.34 -15.14 9.76
C ALA A 172 -6.26 -15.45 8.25
N ALA A 173 -6.19 -16.72 7.86
CA ALA A 173 -6.13 -17.14 6.47
C ALA A 173 -7.41 -16.75 5.70
N SER A 174 -8.58 -16.98 6.29
CA SER A 174 -9.87 -16.63 5.67
C SER A 174 -10.09 -15.12 5.55
N LEU A 175 -9.63 -14.35 6.54
CA LEU A 175 -9.65 -12.89 6.52
C LEU A 175 -8.73 -12.33 5.43
N GLU A 176 -7.46 -12.78 5.40
CA GLU A 176 -6.47 -12.39 4.40
C GLU A 176 -6.98 -12.71 2.98
N ARG A 177 -7.48 -13.92 2.76
CA ARG A 177 -8.08 -14.33 1.48
C ARG A 177 -9.21 -13.39 1.06
N THR A 178 -10.08 -13.00 1.99
CA THR A 178 -11.20 -12.10 1.70
C THR A 178 -10.70 -10.72 1.24
N ILE A 179 -9.71 -10.15 1.94
CA ILE A 179 -9.10 -8.86 1.59
C ILE A 179 -8.41 -8.93 0.23
N VAL A 180 -7.60 -9.98 0.02
CA VAL A 180 -6.89 -10.20 -1.24
C VAL A 180 -7.87 -10.34 -2.42
N ASP A 181 -8.95 -11.08 -2.24
CA ASP A 181 -9.98 -11.24 -3.28
C ASP A 181 -10.66 -9.91 -3.65
N ILE A 182 -10.95 -9.05 -2.66
CA ILE A 182 -11.49 -7.71 -2.90
C ILE A 182 -10.52 -6.89 -3.76
N LEU A 183 -9.24 -6.85 -3.39
CA LEU A 183 -8.19 -6.10 -4.09
C LEU A 183 -8.02 -6.62 -5.52
N MET A 184 -7.84 -7.92 -5.68
CA MET A 184 -7.55 -8.54 -6.98
C MET A 184 -8.73 -8.47 -7.95
N LYS A 185 -9.98 -8.56 -7.47
CA LYS A 185 -11.19 -8.40 -8.30
C LYS A 185 -11.24 -7.03 -8.97
N LYS A 186 -10.89 -5.97 -8.24
CA LYS A 186 -10.89 -4.61 -8.79
C LYS A 186 -9.69 -4.36 -9.71
N LEU A 187 -8.53 -4.92 -9.37
CA LEU A 187 -7.35 -4.85 -10.24
C LEU A 187 -7.60 -5.56 -11.58
N ASP A 188 -8.22 -6.75 -11.57
CA ASP A 188 -8.64 -7.45 -12.78
C ASP A 188 -9.52 -6.58 -13.68
N ARG A 189 -10.45 -5.88 -13.07
CA ARG A 189 -11.34 -4.97 -13.76
C ARG A 189 -10.61 -3.79 -14.35
N ALA A 190 -9.69 -3.18 -13.60
CA ALA A 190 -8.87 -2.07 -14.07
C ALA A 190 -8.00 -2.46 -15.27
N VAL A 191 -7.36 -3.64 -15.22
CA VAL A 191 -6.59 -4.16 -16.37
C VAL A 191 -7.49 -4.37 -17.59
N LYS A 192 -8.70 -4.92 -17.39
CA LYS A 192 -9.67 -5.13 -18.49
C LYS A 192 -10.15 -3.81 -19.09
N GLU A 193 -10.47 -2.81 -18.27
CA GLU A 193 -10.99 -1.51 -18.73
C GLU A 193 -9.91 -0.66 -19.42
N THR A 194 -8.67 -0.72 -18.95
CA THR A 194 -7.56 0.08 -19.51
C THR A 194 -6.80 -0.63 -20.62
N GLY A 195 -6.84 -1.95 -20.68
CA GLY A 195 -5.99 -2.76 -21.58
C GLY A 195 -4.51 -2.82 -21.16
N ILE A 196 -4.10 -2.15 -20.07
CA ILE A 196 -2.71 -2.10 -19.59
C ILE A 196 -2.40 -3.39 -18.86
N LYS A 197 -1.36 -4.12 -19.33
CA LYS A 197 -0.92 -5.40 -18.74
C LYS A 197 0.35 -5.28 -17.89
N HIS A 198 1.02 -4.15 -17.89
CA HIS A 198 2.13 -3.86 -16.98
C HIS A 198 1.54 -3.45 -15.63
N VAL A 199 1.70 -4.30 -14.62
CA VAL A 199 1.04 -4.13 -13.33
C VAL A 199 2.04 -4.19 -12.19
N ALA A 200 2.09 -3.14 -11.38
CA ALA A 200 2.97 -3.02 -10.23
C ALA A 200 2.19 -3.17 -8.91
N LEU A 201 2.87 -3.65 -7.88
CA LEU A 201 2.37 -3.73 -6.51
C LEU A 201 3.22 -2.85 -5.61
N SER A 202 2.63 -1.95 -4.80
CA SER A 202 3.37 -0.99 -3.96
C SER A 202 2.72 -0.78 -2.59
N GLY A 203 3.46 -0.13 -1.68
CA GLY A 203 3.03 0.18 -0.31
C GLY A 203 3.29 -0.96 0.67
N GLY A 204 3.15 -0.68 1.97
CA GLY A 204 3.52 -1.60 3.06
C GLY A 204 2.82 -2.97 3.01
N VAL A 205 1.54 -3.00 2.60
CA VAL A 205 0.78 -4.26 2.45
C VAL A 205 1.28 -5.10 1.26
N SER A 206 2.06 -4.53 0.35
CA SER A 206 2.74 -5.29 -0.71
C SER A 206 3.76 -6.31 -0.17
N ALA A 207 4.12 -6.24 1.11
CA ALA A 207 4.92 -7.23 1.80
C ALA A 207 4.14 -8.52 2.13
N ASN A 208 2.80 -8.44 2.19
CA ASN A 208 1.94 -9.57 2.55
C ASN A 208 2.09 -10.74 1.57
N THR A 209 2.30 -11.94 2.12
CA THR A 209 2.59 -13.15 1.34
C THR A 209 1.39 -13.61 0.52
N GLY A 210 0.19 -13.60 1.10
CA GLY A 210 -1.04 -13.98 0.41
C GLY A 210 -1.33 -13.08 -0.79
N LEU A 211 -1.16 -11.77 -0.62
CA LEU A 211 -1.33 -10.80 -1.71
C LEU A 211 -0.31 -11.02 -2.84
N ARG A 212 0.97 -11.22 -2.50
CA ARG A 212 2.04 -11.49 -3.50
C ARG A 212 1.76 -12.76 -4.30
N ASN A 213 1.33 -13.82 -3.63
CA ASN A 213 1.03 -15.09 -4.27
C ASN A 213 -0.18 -14.96 -5.21
N ALA A 214 -1.27 -14.36 -4.75
CA ALA A 214 -2.45 -14.11 -5.57
C ALA A 214 -2.14 -13.21 -6.77
N PHE A 215 -1.26 -12.22 -6.60
CA PHE A 215 -0.81 -11.33 -7.66
C PHE A 215 -0.03 -12.08 -8.75
N LYS A 216 0.93 -12.96 -8.35
CA LYS A 216 1.70 -13.81 -9.26
C LYS A 216 0.81 -14.79 -10.02
N GLU A 217 -0.05 -15.53 -9.30
CA GLU A 217 -1.00 -16.47 -9.92
C GLU A 217 -1.91 -15.79 -10.94
N ARG A 218 -2.37 -14.57 -10.62
CA ARG A 218 -3.23 -13.82 -11.52
C ARG A 218 -2.48 -13.35 -12.76
N ALA A 219 -1.23 -12.95 -12.60
CA ALA A 219 -0.36 -12.57 -13.69
C ALA A 219 -0.12 -13.73 -14.67
N GLU A 220 0.20 -14.91 -14.16
CA GLU A 220 0.36 -16.12 -14.96
C GLU A 220 -0.91 -16.48 -15.73
N LYS A 221 -2.06 -16.48 -15.05
CA LYS A 221 -3.37 -16.83 -15.66
C LYS A 221 -3.83 -15.83 -16.71
N LYS A 222 -3.45 -14.56 -16.61
CA LYS A 222 -3.97 -13.47 -17.46
C LYS A 222 -2.93 -12.83 -18.38
N GLY A 223 -1.69 -13.29 -18.32
CA GLY A 223 -0.59 -12.77 -19.14
C GLY A 223 -0.25 -11.33 -18.80
N TRP A 224 -0.10 -11.00 -17.49
CA TRP A 224 0.38 -9.71 -17.05
C TRP A 224 1.89 -9.72 -16.87
N ASP A 225 2.53 -8.62 -17.21
CA ASP A 225 3.89 -8.32 -16.82
C ASP A 225 3.86 -7.65 -15.45
N ILE A 226 4.40 -8.32 -14.43
CA ILE A 226 4.28 -7.84 -13.04
C ILE A 226 5.59 -7.29 -12.49
N TYR A 227 5.44 -6.30 -11.62
CA TYR A 227 6.51 -5.60 -10.94
C TYR A 227 6.22 -5.60 -9.44
N ILE A 228 7.05 -6.33 -8.68
CA ILE A 228 6.91 -6.44 -7.22
C ILE A 228 8.17 -5.85 -6.59
N PRO A 229 8.05 -4.90 -5.67
CA PRO A 229 9.21 -4.23 -5.09
C PRO A 229 10.01 -5.21 -4.22
N ARG A 230 11.30 -4.96 -4.07
CA ARG A 230 12.12 -5.62 -3.05
C ARG A 230 11.51 -5.39 -1.67
N PHE A 231 11.71 -6.36 -0.80
CA PHE A 231 11.15 -6.31 0.56
C PHE A 231 11.59 -5.05 1.31
N SER A 232 12.85 -4.63 1.10
CA SER A 232 13.42 -3.40 1.68
C SER A 232 12.75 -2.10 1.24
N TYR A 233 11.99 -2.12 0.13
CA TYR A 233 11.31 -0.95 -0.43
C TYR A 233 9.78 -1.03 -0.33
N THR A 234 9.23 -2.03 0.35
CA THR A 234 7.78 -2.16 0.56
C THR A 234 7.25 -1.21 1.63
N THR A 235 7.99 -1.09 2.73
CA THR A 235 7.66 -0.18 3.84
C THR A 235 8.31 1.19 3.63
N ASP A 236 7.96 2.16 4.49
CA ASP A 236 8.52 3.50 4.46
C ASP A 236 10.05 3.48 4.54
N ASN A 237 10.69 4.16 3.61
CA ASN A 237 12.14 4.22 3.54
C ASN A 237 12.61 5.51 2.86
N ALA A 238 13.84 5.93 3.15
CA ALA A 238 14.41 7.16 2.59
C ALA A 238 14.66 7.05 1.07
N ALA A 239 14.92 5.84 0.54
CA ALA A 239 15.26 5.66 -0.87
C ALA A 239 14.06 5.96 -1.79
N MET A 240 12.82 5.65 -1.36
CA MET A 240 11.61 5.99 -2.12
C MET A 240 11.40 7.51 -2.22
N ILE A 241 11.81 8.26 -1.20
CA ILE A 241 11.76 9.71 -1.21
C ILE A 241 12.90 10.29 -2.07
N ALA A 242 14.08 9.69 -1.97
CA ALA A 242 15.22 10.09 -2.77
C ALA A 242 14.99 9.90 -4.29
N ILE A 243 14.41 8.78 -4.73
CA ILE A 243 14.11 8.56 -6.15
C ILE A 243 13.03 9.53 -6.66
N THR A 244 12.01 9.85 -5.83
CA THR A 244 11.03 10.88 -6.15
C THR A 244 11.70 12.25 -6.30
N GLY A 245 12.57 12.60 -5.36
CA GLY A 245 13.36 13.83 -5.43
C GLY A 245 14.30 13.88 -6.62
N TYR A 246 14.88 12.75 -7.01
CA TYR A 246 15.76 12.65 -8.17
C TYR A 246 15.02 13.01 -9.48
N PHE A 247 13.85 12.45 -9.73
CA PHE A 247 13.06 12.79 -10.90
C PHE A 247 12.67 14.28 -10.92
N LYS A 248 12.23 14.81 -9.79
CA LYS A 248 11.89 16.23 -9.66
C LYS A 248 13.12 17.14 -9.84
N TYR A 249 14.29 16.70 -9.36
CA TYR A 249 15.54 17.44 -9.56
C TYR A 249 15.91 17.55 -11.04
N LEU A 250 15.75 16.47 -11.82
CA LEU A 250 16.02 16.49 -13.26
C LEU A 250 15.13 17.49 -13.99
N ASP A 251 13.87 17.61 -13.58
CA ASP A 251 12.90 18.57 -14.17
C ASP A 251 13.01 19.97 -13.55
N LYS A 252 13.91 20.17 -12.56
CA LYS A 252 14.05 21.42 -11.80
C LYS A 252 12.76 21.81 -11.05
N ASP A 253 11.93 20.82 -10.67
CA ASP A 253 10.72 21.01 -9.89
C ASP A 253 11.09 21.21 -8.41
N PHE A 254 11.54 22.42 -8.08
CA PHE A 254 11.91 22.83 -6.74
C PHE A 254 10.75 23.57 -6.09
N CYS A 255 10.59 23.39 -4.78
CA CYS A 255 9.55 24.10 -4.04
C CYS A 255 10.14 25.17 -3.11
N SER A 256 9.29 26.14 -2.77
CA SER A 256 9.66 27.18 -1.79
C SER A 256 9.91 26.54 -0.42
N ILE A 257 10.87 27.10 0.31
CA ILE A 257 11.17 26.73 1.69
C ILE A 257 9.97 27.00 2.62
N ASP A 258 9.08 27.92 2.26
CA ASP A 258 7.89 28.27 3.05
C ASP A 258 6.75 27.24 2.93
N LYS A 259 6.80 26.33 1.94
CA LYS A 259 5.74 25.36 1.70
C LYS A 259 5.46 24.53 2.96
N PRO A 260 4.23 24.50 3.50
CA PRO A 260 3.91 23.75 4.72
C PRO A 260 3.79 22.24 4.47
N ALA A 261 4.00 21.45 5.52
CA ALA A 261 3.62 20.03 5.53
C ALA A 261 2.08 19.89 5.54
N TYR A 262 1.58 18.76 5.03
CA TYR A 262 0.15 18.46 4.98
C TYR A 262 -0.13 17.00 5.36
N SER A 263 -1.18 16.77 6.18
CA SER A 263 -1.51 15.43 6.67
C SER A 263 -2.30 14.58 5.66
N ARG A 264 -3.02 15.22 4.74
CA ARG A 264 -3.86 14.57 3.74
C ARG A 264 -3.68 15.20 2.38
N THR A 265 -3.64 14.37 1.35
CA THR A 265 -3.71 14.76 -0.06
C THR A 265 -4.10 13.55 -0.90
N THR A 266 -4.55 13.79 -2.11
CA THR A 266 -4.61 12.80 -3.19
C THR A 266 -3.33 12.85 -4.02
N LEU A 267 -3.05 11.78 -4.78
CA LEU A 267 -1.95 11.75 -5.76
C LEU A 267 -2.17 12.75 -6.88
#